data_78e33f826fb334587f4de3ea6f48548b
#
_entry.id   78e33f826fb334587f4de3ea6f48548b
#
_cell.length_a   1.000
_cell.length_b   1.000
_cell.length_c   1.000
_cell.angle_alpha   90.00
_cell.angle_beta   90.00
_cell.angle_gamma   90.00
#
_symmetry.space_group_name_H-M   'P 1'
#
loop_
_entity.id
_entity.type
_entity.pdbx_description
1 polymer ?
#
loop_
_entity_poly.entity_id
_entity_poly.type
_entity_poly.pdbx_seq_one_letter_code
_entity_poly.pdbx_strand_id
1 'polypeptide(L)'
;MDLTGKQVLVAGLGKSGIAAGALLKKMGCMVCLFDGNEKFDRSAWEKTYPVFSDCPLWIGELPDAAVQEMELAVVSPGIPLDTPAILKLQAVGVPVVGEAELAYRFEKGRVAAITGTNGKTTTTTLVGEILKKCYPEVFVAGNIGIPYTSIVEKTTEQTVTVTEISSFQLETMETFHPSVSAILNITPDHLDRHHTMEAYIRAKESITKCQTKEDTCVLNYEDEILRKFAETLKVNVLFFSSKRPLEEGIYLQENTIWIAGKETERQRLIDVGELKLLGIHNYENVMAASGTALCMGAPIDVVQRVLKEFWGVKHRIEFVRDLHGVLYYNDSKATNPDAAIRGIGSMNRKTLLIGGGYDKNLEFDAWIESFDGKVKFLLLIGQTKDKIAVCARKHGFENIVCCDTLNEAVNICYRLAKPGEAVLLSPACASWGDFKDYTQRGELFRQYVMELPE
;
A
#
# COMPACT_ATOMS: atom_id res chain seq x y z
N MET A 1 2.38 -7.87 27.81
CA MET A 1 3.85 -8.07 27.80
C MET A 1 4.47 -6.99 28.68
N ASP A 2 5.24 -7.35 29.69
CA ASP A 2 5.97 -6.38 30.50
C ASP A 2 7.41 -6.28 29.97
N LEU A 3 7.78 -5.10 29.51
CA LEU A 3 9.13 -4.79 28.97
C LEU A 3 9.90 -3.78 29.82
N THR A 4 9.36 -3.40 30.98
CA THR A 4 9.96 -2.41 31.85
C THR A 4 11.36 -2.83 32.29
N GLY A 5 12.34 -1.96 32.10
CA GLY A 5 13.75 -2.19 32.45
C GLY A 5 14.52 -3.13 31.50
N LYS A 6 13.86 -3.74 30.50
CA LYS A 6 14.53 -4.61 29.54
C LYS A 6 15.37 -3.84 28.53
N GLN A 7 16.52 -4.43 28.14
CA GLN A 7 17.33 -3.92 27.05
C GLN A 7 16.77 -4.37 25.70
N VAL A 8 16.29 -3.41 24.91
CA VAL A 8 15.63 -3.68 23.63
C VAL A 8 16.36 -2.97 22.49
N LEU A 9 16.82 -3.74 21.51
CA LEU A 9 17.42 -3.21 20.31
C LEU A 9 16.33 -2.81 19.31
N VAL A 10 16.44 -1.60 18.75
CA VAL A 10 15.65 -1.19 17.58
C VAL A 10 16.60 -1.15 16.37
N ALA A 11 16.37 -2.04 15.43
CA ALA A 11 17.17 -2.13 14.20
C ALA A 11 16.46 -1.45 13.03
N GLY A 12 17.15 -0.48 12.42
CA GLY A 12 16.64 0.39 11.35
C GLY A 12 15.94 1.63 11.86
N LEU A 13 16.54 2.79 11.58
CA LEU A 13 16.14 4.08 12.13
C LEU A 13 15.29 4.92 11.16
N GLY A 14 14.52 4.24 10.30
CA GLY A 14 13.44 4.85 9.52
C GLY A 14 12.17 5.09 10.37
N LYS A 15 11.07 5.48 9.70
CA LYS A 15 9.80 5.84 10.37
C LYS A 15 9.31 4.77 11.37
N SER A 16 9.36 3.48 10.99
CA SER A 16 8.91 2.36 11.82
C SER A 16 9.79 2.17 13.06
N GLY A 17 11.12 2.23 12.88
CA GLY A 17 12.05 2.09 14.01
C GLY A 17 11.96 3.25 14.99
N ILE A 18 11.82 4.49 14.49
CA ILE A 18 11.63 5.68 15.34
C ILE A 18 10.33 5.53 16.17
N ALA A 19 9.25 5.09 15.55
CA ALA A 19 7.98 4.89 16.25
C ALA A 19 8.07 3.77 17.29
N ALA A 20 8.69 2.63 16.95
CA ALA A 20 8.91 1.53 17.87
C ALA A 20 9.81 1.95 19.06
N GLY A 21 10.91 2.65 18.80
CA GLY A 21 11.80 3.16 19.84
C GLY A 21 11.12 4.14 20.78
N ALA A 22 10.28 5.03 20.25
CA ALA A 22 9.52 5.98 21.05
C ALA A 22 8.50 5.26 21.97
N LEU A 23 7.79 4.25 21.43
CA LEU A 23 6.88 3.42 22.22
C LEU A 23 7.62 2.68 23.34
N LEU A 24 8.75 2.03 23.02
CA LEU A 24 9.55 1.28 23.99
C LEU A 24 10.11 2.17 25.13
N LYS A 25 10.58 3.38 24.79
CA LYS A 25 11.01 4.35 25.82
C LYS A 25 9.89 4.72 26.78
N LYS A 26 8.69 4.98 26.28
CA LYS A 26 7.51 5.26 27.12
C LYS A 26 7.14 4.09 28.02
N MET A 27 7.39 2.85 27.57
CA MET A 27 7.18 1.65 28.35
C MET A 27 8.29 1.37 29.37
N GLY A 28 9.24 2.26 29.50
CA GLY A 28 10.35 2.14 30.46
C GLY A 28 11.43 1.14 30.06
N CYS A 29 11.56 0.82 28.77
CA CYS A 29 12.65 0.00 28.24
C CYS A 29 13.95 0.78 28.19
N MET A 30 15.08 0.09 28.32
CA MET A 30 16.40 0.57 27.96
C MET A 30 16.59 0.36 26.45
N VAL A 31 16.32 1.42 25.67
CA VAL A 31 16.33 1.34 24.21
C VAL A 31 17.74 1.51 23.69
N CYS A 32 18.18 0.57 22.87
CA CYS A 32 19.40 0.60 22.10
C CYS A 32 19.07 0.70 20.61
N LEU A 33 19.86 1.41 19.84
CA LEU A 33 19.58 1.74 18.44
C LEU A 33 20.67 1.19 17.52
N PHE A 34 20.25 0.68 16.37
CA PHE A 34 21.17 0.19 15.35
C PHE A 34 20.68 0.54 13.94
N ASP A 35 21.61 1.00 13.09
CA ASP A 35 21.38 1.11 11.65
C ASP A 35 22.59 0.58 10.88
N GLY A 36 22.36 -0.37 9.96
CA GLY A 36 23.42 -1.00 9.18
C GLY A 36 23.99 -0.13 8.06
N ASN A 37 23.42 1.06 7.80
CA ASN A 37 23.90 1.97 6.76
C ASN A 37 25.09 2.79 7.26
N GLU A 38 26.31 2.43 6.84
CA GLU A 38 27.55 3.15 7.22
C GLU A 38 27.55 4.64 6.84
N LYS A 39 26.73 5.04 5.87
CA LYS A 39 26.54 6.43 5.43
C LYS A 39 25.48 7.18 6.23
N PHE A 40 24.97 6.59 7.32
CA PHE A 40 23.95 7.19 8.16
C PHE A 40 24.47 8.47 8.82
N ASP A 41 23.78 9.60 8.60
CA ASP A 41 24.15 10.88 9.24
C ASP A 41 23.62 10.93 10.68
N ARG A 42 24.43 10.40 11.61
CA ARG A 42 24.12 10.38 13.03
C ARG A 42 23.83 11.78 13.58
N SER A 43 24.64 12.77 13.20
CA SER A 43 24.50 14.13 13.76
C SER A 43 23.20 14.81 13.33
N ALA A 44 22.80 14.68 12.07
CA ALA A 44 21.53 15.21 11.59
C ALA A 44 20.34 14.46 12.20
N TRP A 45 20.47 13.13 12.38
CA TRP A 45 19.43 12.30 12.97
C TRP A 45 19.19 12.62 14.46
N GLU A 46 20.25 12.72 15.27
CA GLU A 46 20.15 13.05 16.70
C GLU A 46 19.54 14.45 16.93
N LYS A 47 19.86 15.41 16.06
CA LYS A 47 19.21 16.74 16.09
C LYS A 47 17.72 16.67 15.80
N THR A 48 17.32 15.77 14.90
CA THR A 48 15.92 15.60 14.51
C THR A 48 15.11 14.83 15.57
N TYR A 49 15.75 13.89 16.25
CA TYR A 49 15.14 13.00 17.24
C TYR A 49 15.83 13.06 18.62
N PRO A 50 15.81 14.21 19.31
CA PRO A 50 16.51 14.41 20.58
C PRO A 50 16.01 13.48 21.70
N VAL A 51 14.84 12.89 21.55
CA VAL A 51 14.26 11.90 22.48
C VAL A 51 15.14 10.66 22.65
N PHE A 52 16.06 10.41 21.73
CA PHE A 52 16.97 9.27 21.76
C PHE A 52 18.43 9.64 22.12
N SER A 53 18.69 10.86 22.57
CA SER A 53 20.04 11.32 22.87
C SER A 53 20.76 10.55 23.97
N ASP A 54 20.02 9.88 24.84
CA ASP A 54 20.49 9.01 25.93
C ASP A 54 20.60 7.52 25.52
N CYS A 55 20.21 7.16 24.29
CA CYS A 55 20.23 5.78 23.83
C CYS A 55 21.58 5.42 23.19
N PRO A 56 22.17 4.26 23.51
CA PRO A 56 23.30 3.73 22.74
C PRO A 56 22.90 3.60 21.26
N LEU A 57 23.78 4.03 20.36
CA LEU A 57 23.56 3.99 18.92
C LEU A 57 24.78 3.42 18.20
N TRP A 58 24.60 2.31 17.47
CA TRP A 58 25.60 1.69 16.61
C TRP A 58 25.23 1.87 15.14
N ILE A 59 26.24 2.17 14.33
CA ILE A 59 26.10 2.38 12.88
C ILE A 59 27.05 1.42 12.15
N GLY A 60 26.55 0.78 11.08
CA GLY A 60 27.28 -0.18 10.27
C GLY A 60 27.38 -1.55 10.92
N GLU A 61 28.12 -1.70 12.02
CA GLU A 61 28.30 -2.97 12.71
C GLU A 61 27.70 -2.95 14.12
N LEU A 62 27.06 -4.06 14.50
CA LEU A 62 26.59 -4.31 15.85
C LEU A 62 27.66 -5.11 16.63
N PRO A 63 28.27 -4.56 17.70
CA PRO A 63 29.28 -5.25 18.46
C PRO A 63 28.76 -6.49 19.19
N ASP A 64 29.58 -7.55 19.27
CA ASP A 64 29.17 -8.80 19.93
C ASP A 64 28.85 -8.60 21.42
N ALA A 65 29.55 -7.70 22.08
CA ALA A 65 29.28 -7.34 23.49
C ALA A 65 27.87 -6.75 23.63
N ALA A 66 27.42 -5.90 22.69
CA ALA A 66 26.09 -5.33 22.70
C ALA A 66 25.02 -6.41 22.45
N VAL A 67 25.30 -7.37 21.55
CA VAL A 67 24.39 -8.48 21.25
C VAL A 67 24.05 -9.29 22.50
N GLN A 68 25.04 -9.56 23.36
CA GLN A 68 24.88 -10.34 24.60
C GLN A 68 24.00 -9.68 25.67
N GLU A 69 23.83 -8.37 25.59
CA GLU A 69 23.03 -7.60 26.54
C GLU A 69 21.55 -7.47 26.13
N MET A 70 21.22 -7.80 24.87
CA MET A 70 19.85 -7.62 24.35
C MET A 70 18.91 -8.74 24.81
N GLU A 71 17.74 -8.34 25.26
CA GLU A 71 16.65 -9.26 25.63
C GLU A 71 15.55 -9.36 24.56
N LEU A 72 15.51 -8.40 23.63
CA LEU A 72 14.58 -8.35 22.50
C LEU A 72 15.19 -7.48 21.41
N ALA A 73 14.96 -7.84 20.16
CA ALA A 73 15.23 -6.99 19.01
C ALA A 73 13.95 -6.69 18.23
N VAL A 74 13.71 -5.41 17.94
CA VAL A 74 12.62 -4.94 17.10
C VAL A 74 13.18 -4.47 15.77
N VAL A 75 12.77 -5.12 14.68
CA VAL A 75 13.30 -4.83 13.34
C VAL A 75 12.31 -4.02 12.51
N SER A 76 12.84 -3.02 11.79
CA SER A 76 12.09 -2.33 10.74
C SER A 76 11.86 -3.24 9.54
N PRO A 77 10.70 -3.17 8.84
CA PRO A 77 10.36 -4.07 7.72
C PRO A 77 11.38 -4.07 6.58
N GLY A 78 12.11 -2.97 6.40
CA GLY A 78 13.14 -2.85 5.36
C GLY A 78 14.42 -3.64 5.61
N ILE A 79 14.63 -4.17 6.82
CA ILE A 79 15.84 -4.94 7.15
C ILE A 79 15.59 -6.43 6.88
N PRO A 80 16.41 -7.08 6.02
CA PRO A 80 16.37 -8.51 5.84
C PRO A 80 16.77 -9.27 7.11
N LEU A 81 16.07 -10.38 7.39
CA LEU A 81 16.34 -11.19 8.58
C LEU A 81 17.64 -12.00 8.49
N ASP A 82 18.21 -12.12 7.32
CA ASP A 82 19.49 -12.79 7.03
C ASP A 82 20.70 -11.83 7.07
N THR A 83 20.50 -10.58 7.53
CA THR A 83 21.63 -9.66 7.74
C THR A 83 22.51 -10.10 8.90
N PRO A 84 23.84 -9.83 8.84
CA PRO A 84 24.79 -10.27 9.89
C PRO A 84 24.37 -9.87 11.31
N ALA A 85 23.86 -8.66 11.51
CA ALA A 85 23.43 -8.19 12.83
C ALA A 85 22.24 -9.00 13.38
N ILE A 86 21.24 -9.30 12.52
CA ILE A 86 20.09 -10.09 12.94
C ILE A 86 20.46 -11.54 13.20
N LEU A 87 21.30 -12.13 12.35
CA LEU A 87 21.82 -13.50 12.56
C LEU A 87 22.63 -13.63 13.85
N LYS A 88 23.45 -12.63 14.23
CA LYS A 88 24.15 -12.61 15.52
C LYS A 88 23.18 -12.64 16.71
N LEU A 89 22.11 -11.83 16.68
CA LEU A 89 21.08 -11.82 17.73
C LEU A 89 20.37 -13.18 17.85
N GLN A 90 19.95 -13.75 16.72
CA GLN A 90 19.30 -15.07 16.68
C GLN A 90 20.21 -16.19 17.19
N ALA A 91 21.51 -16.15 16.86
CA ALA A 91 22.49 -17.15 17.27
C ALA A 91 22.68 -17.21 18.79
N VAL A 92 22.47 -16.11 19.51
CA VAL A 92 22.52 -16.07 20.98
C VAL A 92 21.13 -16.22 21.64
N GLY A 93 20.08 -16.46 20.84
CA GLY A 93 18.72 -16.71 21.34
C GLY A 93 17.93 -15.44 21.67
N VAL A 94 18.34 -14.27 21.21
CA VAL A 94 17.56 -13.02 21.36
C VAL A 94 16.35 -13.07 20.45
N PRO A 95 15.12 -12.95 20.98
CA PRO A 95 13.91 -12.90 20.17
C PRO A 95 13.95 -11.69 19.21
N VAL A 96 13.59 -11.93 17.95
CA VAL A 96 13.54 -10.89 16.90
C VAL A 96 12.11 -10.75 16.42
N VAL A 97 11.50 -9.60 16.64
CA VAL A 97 10.13 -9.30 16.21
C VAL A 97 10.11 -8.07 15.31
N GLY A 98 9.10 -7.97 14.46
CA GLY A 98 8.88 -6.77 13.64
C GLY A 98 8.17 -5.66 14.42
N GLU A 99 8.24 -4.44 13.89
CA GLU A 99 7.51 -3.28 14.44
C GLU A 99 6.01 -3.56 14.56
N ALA A 100 5.43 -4.21 13.54
CA ALA A 100 3.99 -4.49 13.52
C ALA A 100 3.58 -5.59 14.52
N GLU A 101 4.42 -6.60 14.77
CA GLU A 101 4.20 -7.58 15.84
C GLU A 101 4.29 -6.91 17.22
N LEU A 102 5.32 -6.06 17.42
CA LEU A 102 5.42 -5.28 18.67
C LEU A 102 4.15 -4.46 18.89
N ALA A 103 3.68 -3.75 17.87
CA ALA A 103 2.45 -2.97 17.97
C ALA A 103 1.25 -3.84 18.35
N TYR A 104 1.07 -4.98 17.67
CA TYR A 104 -0.05 -5.86 17.92
C TYR A 104 -0.07 -6.40 19.38
N ARG A 105 1.09 -6.67 19.97
CA ARG A 105 1.17 -7.11 21.38
C ARG A 105 0.63 -6.08 22.38
N PHE A 106 0.44 -4.83 21.98
CA PHE A 106 -0.16 -3.74 22.75
C PHE A 106 -1.51 -3.30 22.22
N GLU A 107 -1.98 -3.85 21.10
CA GLU A 107 -3.31 -3.58 20.56
C GLU A 107 -4.39 -4.13 21.54
N LYS A 108 -5.41 -3.31 21.78
CA LYS A 108 -6.52 -3.66 22.66
C LYS A 108 -7.83 -3.87 21.90
N GLY A 109 -7.91 -3.32 20.71
CA GLY A 109 -9.10 -3.33 19.87
C GLY A 109 -9.14 -4.49 18.88
N ARG A 110 -10.15 -4.47 18.02
CA ARG A 110 -10.30 -5.42 16.92
C ARG A 110 -9.48 -4.99 15.72
N VAL A 111 -8.88 -5.96 15.03
CA VAL A 111 -8.01 -5.69 13.89
C VAL A 111 -8.60 -6.26 12.59
N ALA A 112 -8.65 -5.43 11.54
CA ALA A 112 -8.83 -5.85 10.16
C ALA A 112 -7.49 -5.70 9.43
N ALA A 113 -6.95 -6.79 8.87
CA ALA A 113 -5.61 -6.81 8.27
C ALA A 113 -5.67 -7.11 6.77
N ILE A 114 -5.03 -6.30 5.96
CA ILE A 114 -5.04 -6.42 4.52
C ILE A 114 -3.64 -6.63 3.97
N THR A 115 -3.44 -7.73 3.20
CA THR A 115 -2.23 -8.00 2.44
C THR A 115 -2.55 -8.35 0.99
N GLY A 116 -1.52 -8.61 0.21
CA GLY A 116 -1.58 -8.93 -1.21
C GLY A 116 -0.38 -8.37 -1.95
N THR A 117 -0.18 -8.71 -3.21
CA THR A 117 0.84 -8.07 -4.04
C THR A 117 0.38 -6.66 -4.41
N ASN A 118 -0.83 -6.51 -4.93
CA ASN A 118 -1.40 -5.25 -5.39
C ASN A 118 -2.72 -4.94 -4.67
N GLY A 119 -3.14 -3.66 -4.68
CA GLY A 119 -4.45 -3.24 -4.15
C GLY A 119 -4.50 -2.93 -2.66
N LYS A 120 -3.51 -3.34 -1.87
CA LYS A 120 -3.49 -3.17 -0.40
C LYS A 120 -3.91 -1.78 0.07
N THR A 121 -3.24 -0.76 -0.42
CA THR A 121 -3.46 0.63 0.02
C THR A 121 -4.89 1.11 -0.24
N THR A 122 -5.41 0.83 -1.44
CA THR A 122 -6.78 1.21 -1.81
C THR A 122 -7.80 0.49 -0.94
N THR A 123 -7.64 -0.83 -0.77
CA THR A 123 -8.52 -1.66 0.04
C THR A 123 -8.47 -1.23 1.52
N THR A 124 -7.29 -1.06 2.10
CA THR A 124 -7.11 -0.65 3.50
C THR A 124 -7.74 0.73 3.77
N THR A 125 -7.51 1.68 2.86
CA THR A 125 -8.10 3.02 2.99
C THR A 125 -9.62 2.96 2.91
N LEU A 126 -10.17 2.21 1.95
CA LEU A 126 -11.62 2.09 1.78
C LEU A 126 -12.28 1.39 2.97
N VAL A 127 -11.68 0.30 3.50
CA VAL A 127 -12.14 -0.34 4.75
C VAL A 127 -12.15 0.68 5.88
N GLY A 128 -11.06 1.45 6.03
CA GLY A 128 -10.96 2.49 7.04
C GLY A 128 -12.08 3.55 6.93
N GLU A 129 -12.36 4.03 5.71
CA GLU A 129 -13.42 5.02 5.49
C GLU A 129 -14.83 4.45 5.79
N ILE A 130 -15.08 3.18 5.47
CA ILE A 130 -16.35 2.52 5.82
C ILE A 130 -16.48 2.39 7.35
N LEU A 131 -15.43 1.85 8.01
CA LEU A 131 -15.51 1.57 9.45
C LEU A 131 -15.54 2.84 10.30
N LYS A 132 -14.95 3.94 9.86
CA LYS A 132 -15.11 5.26 10.51
C LYS A 132 -16.55 5.77 10.57
N LYS A 133 -17.44 5.27 9.71
CA LYS A 133 -18.87 5.60 9.77
C LYS A 133 -19.65 4.69 10.71
N CYS A 134 -19.03 3.60 11.19
CA CYS A 134 -19.67 2.56 12.01
C CYS A 134 -19.17 2.55 13.46
N TYR A 135 -17.90 2.95 13.66
CA TYR A 135 -17.22 2.84 14.96
C TYR A 135 -16.72 4.20 15.42
N PRO A 136 -16.73 4.46 16.74
CA PRO A 136 -16.35 5.77 17.30
C PRO A 136 -14.85 6.06 17.13
N GLU A 137 -14.02 5.02 17.13
CA GLU A 137 -12.57 5.16 17.03
C GLU A 137 -11.98 4.13 16.04
N VAL A 138 -11.46 4.63 14.94
CA VAL A 138 -10.87 3.81 13.86
C VAL A 138 -9.51 4.37 13.48
N PHE A 139 -8.48 3.53 13.58
CA PHE A 139 -7.14 3.84 13.10
C PHE A 139 -6.85 3.10 11.79
N VAL A 140 -6.10 3.76 10.91
CA VAL A 140 -5.54 3.16 9.69
C VAL A 140 -4.03 3.29 9.78
N ALA A 141 -3.31 2.17 9.85
CA ALA A 141 -1.88 2.14 10.15
C ALA A 141 -1.15 0.97 9.44
N GLY A 142 0.13 0.81 9.70
CA GLY A 142 0.97 -0.28 9.22
C GLY A 142 1.87 0.13 8.05
N ASN A 143 1.88 -0.64 6.98
CA ASN A 143 2.69 -0.36 5.78
C ASN A 143 2.24 0.90 5.02
N ILE A 144 1.09 1.45 5.36
CA ILE A 144 0.51 2.69 4.84
C ILE A 144 0.41 3.75 5.93
N GLY A 145 0.61 5.01 5.55
CA GLY A 145 0.35 6.16 6.42
C GLY A 145 1.34 6.24 7.58
N ILE A 146 0.90 5.81 8.75
CA ILE A 146 1.66 5.87 10.00
C ILE A 146 2.05 4.47 10.49
N PRO A 147 3.22 4.30 11.11
CA PRO A 147 3.61 3.04 11.74
C PRO A 147 2.58 2.56 12.75
N TYR A 148 2.41 1.24 12.85
CA TYR A 148 1.39 0.68 13.73
C TYR A 148 1.70 0.99 15.21
N THR A 149 2.97 0.95 15.61
CA THR A 149 3.41 1.36 16.95
C THR A 149 3.05 2.81 17.33
N SER A 150 2.79 3.69 16.36
CA SER A 150 2.42 5.09 16.63
C SER A 150 1.01 5.28 17.19
N ILE A 151 0.14 4.26 17.07
CA ILE A 151 -1.28 4.38 17.46
C ILE A 151 -1.68 3.52 18.66
N VAL A 152 -0.92 2.47 18.98
CA VAL A 152 -1.35 1.44 19.93
C VAL A 152 -1.57 1.95 21.36
N GLU A 153 -0.89 3.00 21.78
CA GLU A 153 -1.15 3.63 23.09
C GLU A 153 -2.54 4.27 23.19
N LYS A 154 -3.16 4.56 22.04
CA LYS A 154 -4.49 5.18 21.98
C LYS A 154 -5.60 4.15 21.82
N THR A 155 -5.27 2.89 21.56
CA THR A 155 -6.27 1.85 21.34
C THR A 155 -6.94 1.42 22.64
N THR A 156 -8.23 1.12 22.54
CA THR A 156 -9.11 0.63 23.60
C THR A 156 -9.85 -0.61 23.09
N GLU A 157 -10.59 -1.29 23.94
CA GLU A 157 -11.44 -2.43 23.54
C GLU A 157 -12.51 -2.05 22.48
N GLN A 158 -12.84 -0.76 22.37
CA GLN A 158 -13.80 -0.25 21.39
C GLN A 158 -13.17 0.18 20.07
N THR A 159 -11.85 0.20 20.02
CA THR A 159 -11.09 0.61 18.82
C THR A 159 -11.18 -0.45 17.74
N VAL A 160 -11.22 0.00 16.49
CA VAL A 160 -10.99 -0.83 15.31
C VAL A 160 -9.75 -0.34 14.60
N THR A 161 -8.76 -1.21 14.44
CA THR A 161 -7.55 -0.92 13.70
C THR A 161 -7.59 -1.60 12.33
N VAL A 162 -7.50 -0.82 11.26
CA VAL A 162 -7.37 -1.33 9.89
C VAL A 162 -5.91 -1.21 9.50
N THR A 163 -5.26 -2.34 9.27
CA THR A 163 -3.82 -2.35 9.01
C THR A 163 -3.47 -2.92 7.65
N GLU A 164 -2.66 -2.17 6.89
CA GLU A 164 -1.98 -2.68 5.72
C GLU A 164 -0.73 -3.43 6.16
N ILE A 165 -0.60 -4.71 5.80
CA ILE A 165 0.55 -5.53 6.18
C ILE A 165 1.29 -6.02 4.92
N SER A 166 2.58 -5.70 4.83
CA SER A 166 3.47 -6.22 3.79
C SER A 166 3.91 -7.65 4.08
N SER A 167 4.43 -8.36 3.07
CA SER A 167 5.04 -9.69 3.27
C SER A 167 6.24 -9.64 4.23
N PHE A 168 7.01 -8.55 4.20
CA PHE A 168 8.16 -8.35 5.11
C PHE A 168 7.75 -8.22 6.58
N GLN A 169 6.63 -7.55 6.84
CA GLN A 169 6.08 -7.47 8.20
C GLN A 169 5.56 -8.83 8.68
N LEU A 170 4.93 -9.60 7.77
CA LEU A 170 4.41 -10.93 8.07
C LEU A 170 5.50 -11.95 8.42
N GLU A 171 6.73 -11.80 7.91
CA GLU A 171 7.88 -12.69 8.25
C GLU A 171 8.18 -12.73 9.75
N THR A 172 7.82 -11.68 10.48
CA THR A 172 8.14 -11.48 11.91
C THR A 172 6.91 -11.47 12.81
N MET A 173 5.75 -11.89 12.28
CA MET A 173 4.51 -12.01 13.04
C MET A 173 4.44 -13.36 13.78
N GLU A 174 4.23 -13.30 15.09
CA GLU A 174 4.14 -14.48 15.95
C GLU A 174 2.75 -14.66 16.57
N THR A 175 2.20 -13.57 17.13
CA THR A 175 0.94 -13.59 17.88
C THR A 175 -0.19 -12.84 17.17
N PHE A 176 0.09 -12.30 15.99
CA PHE A 176 -0.85 -11.47 15.23
C PHE A 176 -2.14 -12.22 14.90
N HIS A 177 -3.26 -11.74 15.44
CA HIS A 177 -4.58 -12.37 15.32
C HIS A 177 -5.62 -11.32 14.87
N PRO A 178 -5.75 -11.03 13.59
CA PRO A 178 -6.80 -10.15 13.10
C PRO A 178 -8.16 -10.85 13.13
N SER A 179 -9.22 -10.16 13.56
CA SER A 179 -10.60 -10.67 13.49
C SER A 179 -11.06 -10.90 12.04
N VAL A 180 -10.57 -10.06 11.12
CA VAL A 180 -10.78 -10.23 9.69
C VAL A 180 -9.46 -9.98 8.96
N SER A 181 -9.04 -10.95 8.14
CA SER A 181 -7.91 -10.79 7.23
C SER A 181 -8.38 -10.74 5.77
N ALA A 182 -7.59 -10.12 4.88
CA ALA A 182 -7.82 -10.16 3.45
C ALA A 182 -6.51 -10.38 2.70
N ILE A 183 -6.50 -11.31 1.75
CA ILE A 183 -5.41 -11.51 0.79
C ILE A 183 -5.96 -11.25 -0.61
N LEU A 184 -5.51 -10.13 -1.22
CA LEU A 184 -6.12 -9.63 -2.44
C LEU A 184 -5.70 -10.38 -3.70
N ASN A 185 -4.43 -10.74 -3.77
CA ASN A 185 -3.79 -11.46 -4.87
C ASN A 185 -2.35 -11.81 -4.50
N ILE A 186 -1.80 -12.84 -5.16
CA ILE A 186 -0.39 -13.21 -5.03
C ILE A 186 0.20 -13.37 -6.45
N THR A 187 1.02 -12.42 -6.86
CA THR A 187 1.76 -12.43 -8.13
C THR A 187 3.24 -12.20 -7.84
N PRO A 188 4.17 -12.64 -8.70
CA PRO A 188 5.61 -12.49 -8.45
C PRO A 188 6.00 -11.05 -8.13
N ASP A 189 6.62 -10.87 -6.97
CA ASP A 189 7.15 -9.59 -6.49
C ASP A 189 8.15 -9.84 -5.36
N HIS A 190 9.10 -8.93 -5.14
CA HIS A 190 10.07 -9.00 -4.04
C HIS A 190 10.85 -10.32 -3.92
N LEU A 191 11.14 -10.99 -5.06
CA LEU A 191 11.89 -12.25 -5.06
C LEU A 191 13.38 -12.05 -4.74
N ASP A 192 13.90 -10.84 -4.86
CA ASP A 192 15.20 -10.43 -4.36
C ASP A 192 15.31 -10.58 -2.83
N ARG A 193 14.21 -10.43 -2.11
CA ARG A 193 14.11 -10.56 -0.65
C ARG A 193 13.65 -11.96 -0.21
N HIS A 194 12.59 -12.49 -0.82
CA HIS A 194 12.01 -13.79 -0.42
C HIS A 194 12.70 -15.00 -1.06
N HIS A 195 13.58 -14.77 -2.05
CA HIS A 195 14.35 -15.74 -2.81
C HIS A 195 13.51 -16.70 -3.67
N THR A 196 12.35 -17.16 -3.20
CA THR A 196 11.45 -18.04 -3.95
C THR A 196 10.01 -17.57 -3.87
N MET A 197 9.22 -17.97 -4.87
CA MET A 197 7.78 -17.69 -4.90
C MET A 197 7.05 -18.36 -3.73
N GLU A 198 7.48 -19.59 -3.37
CA GLU A 198 6.90 -20.33 -2.26
C GLU A 198 7.11 -19.63 -0.90
N ALA A 199 8.28 -19.02 -0.69
CA ALA A 199 8.55 -18.25 0.52
C ALA A 199 7.67 -16.99 0.57
N TYR A 200 7.50 -16.30 -0.56
CA TYR A 200 6.61 -15.14 -0.68
C TYR A 200 5.15 -15.48 -0.43
N ILE A 201 4.66 -16.61 -0.98
CA ILE A 201 3.31 -17.14 -0.73
C ILE A 201 3.12 -17.41 0.76
N ARG A 202 4.01 -18.23 1.37
CA ARG A 202 3.95 -18.55 2.81
C ARG A 202 3.96 -17.30 3.69
N ALA A 203 4.76 -16.30 3.34
CA ALA A 203 4.79 -15.04 4.08
C ALA A 203 3.43 -14.35 4.07
N LYS A 204 2.70 -14.31 2.94
CA LYS A 204 1.36 -13.70 2.88
C LYS A 204 0.29 -14.55 3.55
N GLU A 205 0.33 -15.85 3.37
CA GLU A 205 -0.60 -16.80 4.00
C GLU A 205 -0.53 -16.78 5.53
N SER A 206 0.66 -16.45 6.09
CA SER A 206 0.84 -16.37 7.54
C SER A 206 -0.02 -15.31 8.24
N ILE A 207 -0.69 -14.42 7.50
CA ILE A 207 -1.65 -13.46 8.08
C ILE A 207 -2.79 -14.17 8.83
N THR A 208 -3.10 -15.42 8.49
CA THR A 208 -4.14 -16.23 9.12
C THR A 208 -3.61 -17.15 10.23
N LYS A 209 -2.29 -17.16 10.50
CA LYS A 209 -1.62 -18.12 11.38
C LYS A 209 -2.24 -18.27 12.75
N CYS A 210 -2.67 -17.14 13.37
CA CYS A 210 -3.27 -17.13 14.69
C CYS A 210 -4.79 -16.99 14.66
N GLN A 211 -5.41 -16.90 13.49
CA GLN A 211 -6.87 -16.84 13.37
C GLN A 211 -7.54 -18.17 13.78
N THR A 212 -8.78 -18.08 14.24
CA THR A 212 -9.61 -19.19 14.68
C THR A 212 -10.86 -19.34 13.80
N LYS A 213 -11.69 -20.32 14.08
CA LYS A 213 -12.98 -20.53 13.41
C LYS A 213 -13.98 -19.37 13.57
N GLU A 214 -13.72 -18.46 14.51
CA GLU A 214 -14.57 -17.28 14.76
C GLU A 214 -14.19 -16.10 13.87
N ASP A 215 -13.00 -16.18 13.24
CA ASP A 215 -12.46 -15.14 12.38
C ASP A 215 -12.79 -15.40 10.90
N THR A 216 -12.58 -14.39 10.07
CA THR A 216 -12.83 -14.50 8.62
C THR A 216 -11.59 -14.11 7.81
N CYS A 217 -11.33 -14.87 6.74
CA CYS A 217 -10.36 -14.53 5.72
C CYS A 217 -11.06 -14.22 4.38
N VAL A 218 -10.86 -13.01 3.86
CA VAL A 218 -11.41 -12.56 2.57
C VAL A 218 -10.41 -12.84 1.47
N LEU A 219 -10.80 -13.62 0.46
CA LEU A 219 -9.90 -14.13 -0.58
C LEU A 219 -10.43 -13.88 -1.99
N ASN A 220 -9.51 -13.64 -2.93
CA ASN A 220 -9.82 -13.55 -4.35
C ASN A 220 -10.01 -14.95 -4.95
N TYR A 221 -11.21 -15.24 -5.42
CA TYR A 221 -11.53 -16.51 -6.06
C TYR A 221 -10.83 -16.69 -7.41
N GLU A 222 -10.44 -15.61 -8.07
CA GLU A 222 -9.76 -15.67 -9.37
C GLU A 222 -8.26 -15.98 -9.26
N ASP A 223 -7.70 -15.91 -8.06
CA ASP A 223 -6.32 -16.30 -7.76
C ASP A 223 -6.27 -17.80 -7.38
N GLU A 224 -5.60 -18.61 -8.19
CA GLU A 224 -5.52 -20.06 -7.99
C GLU A 224 -4.77 -20.43 -6.70
N ILE A 225 -3.75 -19.63 -6.33
CA ILE A 225 -3.00 -19.85 -5.09
C ILE A 225 -3.94 -19.68 -3.90
N LEU A 226 -4.74 -18.61 -3.90
CA LEU A 226 -5.67 -18.32 -2.82
C LEU A 226 -6.83 -19.31 -2.74
N ARG A 227 -7.33 -19.84 -3.87
CA ARG A 227 -8.33 -20.93 -3.84
C ARG A 227 -7.79 -22.17 -3.16
N LYS A 228 -6.57 -22.59 -3.52
CA LYS A 228 -5.93 -23.75 -2.89
C LYS A 228 -5.64 -23.51 -1.41
N PHE A 229 -5.21 -22.30 -1.07
CA PHE A 229 -4.99 -21.92 0.32
C PHE A 229 -6.28 -22.01 1.15
N ALA A 230 -7.41 -21.57 0.61
CA ALA A 230 -8.71 -21.62 1.29
C ALA A 230 -9.08 -23.04 1.76
N GLU A 231 -8.72 -24.08 1.00
CA GLU A 231 -8.98 -25.49 1.36
C GLU A 231 -8.22 -25.95 2.61
N THR A 232 -7.16 -25.24 2.99
CA THR A 232 -6.33 -25.54 4.17
C THR A 232 -6.76 -24.78 5.43
N LEU A 233 -7.61 -23.75 5.27
CA LEU A 233 -7.99 -22.85 6.34
C LEU A 233 -9.04 -23.47 7.27
N LYS A 234 -8.93 -23.12 8.55
CA LYS A 234 -9.91 -23.46 9.58
C LYS A 234 -10.80 -22.29 9.98
N VAL A 235 -10.60 -21.13 9.36
CA VAL A 235 -11.35 -19.90 9.56
C VAL A 235 -12.54 -19.83 8.59
N ASN A 236 -13.46 -18.91 8.79
CA ASN A 236 -14.47 -18.63 7.78
C ASN A 236 -13.82 -18.00 6.55
N VAL A 237 -14.17 -18.46 5.36
CA VAL A 237 -13.67 -17.90 4.10
C VAL A 237 -14.80 -17.16 3.40
N LEU A 238 -14.57 -15.89 3.09
CA LEU A 238 -15.41 -15.10 2.20
C LEU A 238 -14.69 -14.86 0.88
N PHE A 239 -15.19 -15.42 -0.21
CA PHE A 239 -14.63 -15.17 -1.52
C PHE A 239 -15.17 -13.92 -2.19
N PHE A 240 -14.33 -13.26 -3.00
CA PHE A 240 -14.80 -12.31 -4.01
C PHE A 240 -14.32 -12.70 -5.41
N SER A 241 -15.10 -12.36 -6.44
CA SER A 241 -14.80 -12.70 -7.84
C SER A 241 -15.19 -11.58 -8.80
N SER A 242 -14.28 -11.23 -9.70
CA SER A 242 -14.51 -10.26 -10.77
C SER A 242 -14.93 -10.90 -12.09
N LYS A 243 -14.90 -12.25 -12.22
CA LYS A 243 -15.09 -12.94 -13.50
C LYS A 243 -16.34 -13.85 -13.54
N ARG A 244 -16.86 -14.23 -12.39
CA ARG A 244 -17.97 -15.19 -12.32
C ARG A 244 -18.86 -14.99 -11.09
N PRO A 245 -20.15 -15.35 -11.17
CA PRO A 245 -21.02 -15.45 -10.01
C PRO A 245 -20.50 -16.49 -9.01
N LEU A 246 -20.73 -16.23 -7.74
CA LEU A 246 -20.46 -17.14 -6.63
C LEU A 246 -21.78 -17.53 -5.96
N GLU A 247 -21.90 -18.77 -5.46
CA GLU A 247 -23.03 -19.20 -4.64
C GLU A 247 -23.04 -18.49 -3.29
N GLU A 248 -21.84 -18.24 -2.73
CA GLU A 248 -21.63 -17.48 -1.52
C GLU A 248 -20.41 -16.58 -1.71
N GLY A 249 -20.53 -15.27 -1.40
CA GLY A 249 -19.46 -14.31 -1.55
C GLY A 249 -19.89 -13.00 -2.21
N ILE A 250 -18.89 -12.26 -2.67
CA ILE A 250 -19.11 -10.98 -3.35
C ILE A 250 -18.60 -11.12 -4.79
N TYR A 251 -19.41 -10.77 -5.77
CA TYR A 251 -19.02 -10.95 -7.16
C TYR A 251 -19.53 -9.86 -8.09
N LEU A 252 -18.78 -9.64 -9.16
CA LEU A 252 -19.19 -8.81 -10.27
C LEU A 252 -19.94 -9.65 -11.31
N GLN A 253 -21.14 -9.23 -11.65
CA GLN A 253 -21.88 -9.77 -12.80
C GLN A 253 -22.39 -8.61 -13.64
N GLU A 254 -22.04 -8.61 -14.93
CA GLU A 254 -22.28 -7.49 -15.82
C GLU A 254 -21.64 -6.20 -15.26
N ASN A 255 -22.43 -5.21 -14.89
CA ASN A 255 -21.98 -3.95 -14.32
C ASN A 255 -22.36 -3.79 -12.83
N THR A 256 -22.79 -4.87 -12.18
CA THR A 256 -23.27 -4.81 -10.80
C THR A 256 -22.46 -5.73 -9.90
N ILE A 257 -22.04 -5.21 -8.75
CA ILE A 257 -21.45 -6.00 -7.67
C ILE A 257 -22.58 -6.50 -6.78
N TRP A 258 -22.59 -7.81 -6.56
CA TRP A 258 -23.57 -8.54 -5.78
C TRP A 258 -22.96 -9.18 -4.54
N ILE A 259 -23.78 -9.35 -3.51
CA ILE A 259 -23.50 -10.19 -2.35
C ILE A 259 -24.45 -11.38 -2.40
N ALA A 260 -23.92 -12.59 -2.32
CA ALA A 260 -24.69 -13.83 -2.23
C ALA A 260 -24.38 -14.57 -0.93
N GLY A 261 -25.39 -15.15 -0.31
CA GLY A 261 -25.26 -16.11 0.79
C GLY A 261 -25.98 -17.40 0.46
N LYS A 262 -25.57 -18.52 1.05
CA LYS A 262 -26.03 -19.89 0.74
C LYS A 262 -27.56 -20.08 0.73
N GLU A 263 -28.27 -19.37 1.60
CA GLU A 263 -29.72 -19.56 1.81
C GLU A 263 -30.50 -18.25 1.64
N THR A 264 -29.83 -17.19 1.18
CA THR A 264 -30.43 -15.86 1.03
C THR A 264 -30.45 -15.44 -0.45
N GLU A 265 -31.49 -14.71 -0.86
CA GLU A 265 -31.45 -14.06 -2.15
C GLU A 265 -30.25 -13.13 -2.25
N ARG A 266 -29.63 -13.10 -3.45
CA ARG A 266 -28.53 -12.18 -3.72
C ARG A 266 -28.99 -10.74 -3.53
N GLN A 267 -28.14 -9.96 -2.87
CA GLN A 267 -28.37 -8.56 -2.61
C GLN A 267 -27.46 -7.70 -3.49
N ARG A 268 -28.03 -6.68 -4.14
CA ARG A 268 -27.24 -5.69 -4.88
C ARG A 268 -26.40 -4.87 -3.91
N LEU A 269 -25.09 -4.83 -4.16
CA LEU A 269 -24.19 -3.93 -3.43
C LEU A 269 -24.09 -2.57 -4.13
N ILE A 270 -23.63 -2.53 -5.39
CA ILE A 270 -23.47 -1.28 -6.15
C ILE A 270 -23.29 -1.57 -7.65
N ASP A 271 -23.72 -0.65 -8.53
CA ASP A 271 -23.30 -0.65 -9.93
C ASP A 271 -21.94 0.00 -10.08
N VAL A 272 -21.08 -0.56 -10.94
CA VAL A 272 -19.74 -0.03 -11.15
C VAL A 272 -19.76 1.39 -11.74
N GLY A 273 -20.84 1.77 -12.43
CA GLY A 273 -21.04 3.14 -12.91
C GLY A 273 -21.28 4.18 -11.80
N GLU A 274 -21.67 3.75 -10.60
CA GLU A 274 -21.81 4.62 -9.43
C GLU A 274 -20.48 4.82 -8.69
N LEU A 275 -19.44 3.98 -8.99
CA LEU A 275 -18.11 4.10 -8.41
C LEU A 275 -17.33 5.23 -9.07
N LYS A 276 -16.51 5.90 -8.27
CA LYS A 276 -15.52 6.87 -8.77
C LYS A 276 -14.19 6.22 -9.12
N LEU A 277 -13.99 4.99 -8.68
CA LEU A 277 -12.84 4.16 -8.99
C LEU A 277 -13.02 3.47 -10.34
N LEU A 278 -11.99 3.49 -11.18
CA LEU A 278 -12.00 2.91 -12.52
C LEU A 278 -11.19 1.62 -12.59
N GLY A 279 -11.67 0.69 -13.42
CA GLY A 279 -10.96 -0.53 -13.80
C GLY A 279 -11.24 -1.73 -12.89
N ILE A 280 -11.12 -2.92 -13.51
CA ILE A 280 -11.49 -4.21 -12.89
C ILE A 280 -10.73 -4.47 -11.58
N HIS A 281 -9.44 -4.13 -11.51
CA HIS A 281 -8.63 -4.27 -10.30
C HIS A 281 -9.15 -3.40 -9.14
N ASN A 282 -9.75 -2.23 -9.43
CA ASN A 282 -10.40 -1.42 -8.41
C ASN A 282 -11.74 -1.99 -7.99
N TYR A 283 -12.48 -2.66 -8.90
CA TYR A 283 -13.69 -3.38 -8.53
C TYR A 283 -13.38 -4.56 -7.61
N GLU A 284 -12.25 -5.25 -7.83
CA GLU A 284 -11.73 -6.27 -6.92
C GLU A 284 -11.38 -5.67 -5.55
N ASN A 285 -10.70 -4.52 -5.50
CA ASN A 285 -10.40 -3.80 -4.26
C ASN A 285 -11.69 -3.40 -3.52
N VAL A 286 -12.72 -2.94 -4.24
CA VAL A 286 -14.04 -2.59 -3.69
C VAL A 286 -14.73 -3.82 -3.10
N MET A 287 -14.73 -4.96 -3.81
CA MET A 287 -15.32 -6.20 -3.31
C MET A 287 -14.60 -6.72 -2.07
N ALA A 288 -13.27 -6.72 -2.08
CA ALA A 288 -12.46 -7.11 -0.93
C ALA A 288 -12.69 -6.18 0.30
N ALA A 289 -12.72 -4.86 0.06
CA ALA A 289 -12.98 -3.90 1.11
C ALA A 289 -14.39 -4.03 1.69
N SER A 290 -15.38 -4.23 0.82
CA SER A 290 -16.76 -4.44 1.24
C SER A 290 -16.90 -5.71 2.08
N GLY A 291 -16.31 -6.82 1.62
CA GLY A 291 -16.30 -8.09 2.37
C GLY A 291 -15.64 -7.94 3.73
N THR A 292 -14.47 -7.30 3.76
CA THR A 292 -13.76 -7.04 5.03
C THR A 292 -14.60 -6.19 5.98
N ALA A 293 -15.20 -5.10 5.50
CA ALA A 293 -16.01 -4.22 6.34
C ALA A 293 -17.30 -4.88 6.82
N LEU A 294 -17.98 -5.65 5.98
CA LEU A 294 -19.18 -6.41 6.36
C LEU A 294 -18.86 -7.46 7.43
N CYS A 295 -17.76 -8.21 7.29
CA CYS A 295 -17.28 -9.16 8.28
C CYS A 295 -16.85 -8.48 9.60
N MET A 296 -16.41 -7.21 9.54
CA MET A 296 -16.19 -6.40 10.74
C MET A 296 -17.47 -5.87 11.36
N GLY A 297 -18.65 -6.07 10.74
CA GLY A 297 -19.95 -5.67 11.26
C GLY A 297 -20.50 -4.35 10.69
N ALA A 298 -19.94 -3.84 9.60
CA ALA A 298 -20.49 -2.65 8.94
C ALA A 298 -21.85 -2.96 8.29
N PRO A 299 -22.88 -2.11 8.48
CA PRO A 299 -24.14 -2.24 7.77
C PRO A 299 -23.98 -2.01 6.26
N ILE A 300 -24.74 -2.76 5.44
CA ILE A 300 -24.60 -2.70 3.98
C ILE A 300 -24.92 -1.32 3.40
N ASP A 301 -25.90 -0.61 3.95
CA ASP A 301 -26.27 0.74 3.52
C ASP A 301 -25.14 1.76 3.77
N VAL A 302 -24.38 1.59 4.86
CA VAL A 302 -23.18 2.38 5.12
C VAL A 302 -22.10 2.06 4.10
N VAL A 303 -21.87 0.77 3.81
CA VAL A 303 -20.92 0.35 2.77
C VAL A 303 -21.30 1.00 1.42
N GLN A 304 -22.56 0.84 0.99
CA GLN A 304 -23.06 1.40 -0.29
C GLN A 304 -22.84 2.92 -0.38
N ARG A 305 -23.12 3.66 0.69
CA ARG A 305 -22.97 5.12 0.71
C ARG A 305 -21.50 5.52 0.57
N VAL A 306 -20.61 4.89 1.34
CA VAL A 306 -19.17 5.19 1.27
C VAL A 306 -18.59 4.83 -0.10
N LEU A 307 -19.00 3.71 -0.70
CA LEU A 307 -18.56 3.32 -2.04
C LEU A 307 -18.86 4.38 -3.11
N LYS A 308 -20.02 5.05 -3.04
CA LYS A 308 -20.38 6.12 -3.96
C LYS A 308 -19.58 7.40 -3.75
N GLU A 309 -19.12 7.64 -2.52
CA GLU A 309 -18.39 8.84 -2.12
C GLU A 309 -16.87 8.70 -2.22
N PHE A 310 -16.36 7.48 -2.32
CA PHE A 310 -14.91 7.21 -2.27
C PHE A 310 -14.23 7.48 -3.61
N TRP A 311 -13.38 8.50 -3.64
CA TRP A 311 -12.64 8.95 -4.83
C TRP A 311 -11.28 8.26 -5.04
N GLY A 312 -10.95 7.25 -4.22
CA GLY A 312 -9.67 6.58 -4.27
C GLY A 312 -8.65 7.13 -3.28
N VAL A 313 -7.42 6.70 -3.44
CA VAL A 313 -6.29 7.11 -2.61
C VAL A 313 -5.55 8.24 -3.33
N LYS A 314 -5.17 9.28 -2.59
CA LYS A 314 -4.36 10.37 -3.13
C LYS A 314 -3.17 9.84 -3.94
N HIS A 315 -2.97 10.42 -5.11
CA HIS A 315 -1.88 10.09 -6.04
C HIS A 315 -1.93 8.68 -6.65
N ARG A 316 -3.06 7.95 -6.57
CA ARG A 316 -3.31 6.66 -7.24
C ARG A 316 -4.57 6.73 -8.09
N ILE A 317 -4.42 7.11 -9.35
CA ILE A 317 -5.52 7.35 -10.29
C ILE A 317 -6.61 8.20 -9.62
N GLU A 318 -6.15 9.12 -8.77
CA GLU A 318 -7.00 10.06 -8.03
C GLU A 318 -7.70 10.99 -9.02
N PHE A 319 -9.02 11.01 -9.02
CA PHE A 319 -9.76 12.01 -9.77
C PHE A 319 -9.50 13.40 -9.15
N VAL A 320 -9.16 14.36 -9.99
CA VAL A 320 -8.85 15.74 -9.57
C VAL A 320 -9.99 16.70 -9.93
N ARG A 321 -10.39 16.70 -11.20
CA ARG A 321 -11.38 17.66 -11.71
C ARG A 321 -12.02 17.16 -13.01
N ASP A 322 -13.29 17.49 -13.24
CA ASP A 322 -13.92 17.54 -14.55
C ASP A 322 -13.92 18.98 -15.03
N LEU A 323 -13.25 19.26 -16.13
CA LEU A 323 -13.21 20.59 -16.73
C LEU A 323 -13.67 20.48 -18.18
N HIS A 324 -14.85 21.02 -18.48
CA HIS A 324 -15.51 20.96 -19.81
C HIS A 324 -15.63 19.55 -20.39
N GLY A 325 -15.88 18.54 -19.56
CA GLY A 325 -15.98 17.13 -19.98
C GLY A 325 -14.64 16.44 -20.19
N VAL A 326 -13.51 17.07 -19.85
CA VAL A 326 -12.18 16.47 -19.74
C VAL A 326 -11.91 16.08 -18.31
N LEU A 327 -11.62 14.80 -18.05
CA LEU A 327 -11.36 14.30 -16.70
C LEU A 327 -9.86 14.28 -16.41
N TYR A 328 -9.45 14.89 -15.30
CA TYR A 328 -8.06 14.93 -14.84
C TYR A 328 -7.82 13.92 -13.72
N TYR A 329 -6.78 13.08 -13.89
CA TYR A 329 -6.41 12.04 -12.93
C TYR A 329 -4.95 12.16 -12.50
N ASN A 330 -4.71 11.97 -11.21
CA ASN A 330 -3.40 12.02 -10.58
C ASN A 330 -2.95 10.62 -10.16
N ASP A 331 -1.97 10.08 -10.85
CA ASP A 331 -1.33 8.80 -10.53
C ASP A 331 0.17 9.01 -10.29
N SER A 332 0.53 10.10 -9.60
CA SER A 332 1.92 10.45 -9.32
C SER A 332 2.70 9.36 -8.59
N LYS A 333 2.02 8.43 -7.91
CA LYS A 333 2.63 7.27 -7.24
C LYS A 333 3.09 6.18 -8.21
N ALA A 334 2.77 6.24 -9.49
CA ALA A 334 3.32 5.38 -10.54
C ALA A 334 4.78 5.77 -10.84
N THR A 335 5.69 5.39 -9.96
CA THR A 335 7.12 5.74 -10.00
C THR A 335 7.99 4.74 -10.77
N ASN A 336 7.37 3.79 -11.46
CA ASN A 336 8.00 2.81 -12.34
C ASN A 336 7.05 2.43 -13.50
N PRO A 337 7.57 1.81 -14.58
CA PRO A 337 6.78 1.41 -15.75
C PRO A 337 5.61 0.50 -15.42
N ASP A 338 5.78 -0.52 -14.57
CA ASP A 338 4.72 -1.48 -14.22
C ASP A 338 3.51 -0.81 -13.56
N ALA A 339 3.75 0.16 -12.70
CA ALA A 339 2.67 0.94 -12.09
C ALA A 339 1.94 1.79 -13.14
N ALA A 340 2.67 2.42 -14.05
CA ALA A 340 2.10 3.28 -15.10
C ALA A 340 1.32 2.47 -16.16
N ILE A 341 1.73 1.23 -16.46
CA ILE A 341 0.98 0.28 -17.30
C ILE A 341 -0.42 0.06 -16.71
N ARG A 342 -0.50 -0.19 -15.41
CA ARG A 342 -1.79 -0.33 -14.70
C ARG A 342 -2.61 0.96 -14.72
N GLY A 343 -1.96 2.12 -14.59
CA GLY A 343 -2.58 3.43 -14.69
C GLY A 343 -3.28 3.62 -16.04
N ILE A 344 -2.57 3.39 -17.15
CA ILE A 344 -3.13 3.47 -18.50
C ILE A 344 -4.20 2.40 -18.73
N GLY A 345 -3.96 1.17 -18.26
CA GLY A 345 -4.92 0.06 -18.36
C GLY A 345 -6.29 0.41 -17.77
N SER A 346 -6.32 1.26 -16.73
CA SER A 346 -7.54 1.70 -16.05
C SER A 346 -8.34 2.74 -16.82
N MET A 347 -7.74 3.41 -17.80
CA MET A 347 -8.43 4.45 -18.58
C MET A 347 -9.45 3.83 -19.54
N ASN A 348 -10.64 4.38 -19.54
CA ASN A 348 -11.78 3.97 -20.40
C ASN A 348 -12.07 4.97 -21.52
N ARG A 349 -11.20 5.95 -21.74
CA ARG A 349 -11.30 6.99 -22.75
C ARG A 349 -9.92 7.39 -23.30
N LYS A 350 -9.91 8.09 -24.44
CA LYS A 350 -8.64 8.63 -25.00
C LYS A 350 -7.98 9.54 -23.98
N THR A 351 -6.69 9.34 -23.77
CA THR A 351 -5.94 9.94 -22.67
C THR A 351 -4.73 10.73 -23.17
N LEU A 352 -4.56 11.93 -22.64
CA LEU A 352 -3.30 12.67 -22.71
C LEU A 352 -2.49 12.28 -21.49
N LEU A 353 -1.34 11.65 -21.70
CA LEU A 353 -0.52 11.06 -20.65
C LEU A 353 0.68 11.94 -20.34
N ILE A 354 0.83 12.34 -19.08
CA ILE A 354 2.03 13.05 -18.61
C ILE A 354 2.96 12.01 -17.97
N GLY A 355 4.15 11.86 -18.54
CA GLY A 355 5.18 10.89 -18.14
C GLY A 355 6.55 11.51 -17.93
N GLY A 356 7.49 10.69 -17.40
CA GLY A 356 8.88 11.09 -17.18
C GLY A 356 9.20 11.54 -15.76
N GLY A 357 10.49 11.82 -15.53
CA GLY A 357 11.04 12.18 -14.23
C GLY A 357 12.51 11.77 -14.10
N TYR A 358 12.93 11.30 -12.91
CA TYR A 358 14.30 10.88 -12.62
C TYR A 358 14.63 9.53 -13.24
N ASP A 359 15.81 9.41 -13.86
CA ASP A 359 16.27 8.17 -14.50
C ASP A 359 16.90 7.20 -13.49
N LYS A 360 16.23 6.07 -13.28
CA LYS A 360 16.73 4.91 -12.52
C LYS A 360 17.29 3.82 -13.44
N ASN A 361 17.67 4.15 -14.68
CA ASN A 361 18.08 3.21 -15.72
C ASN A 361 17.00 2.16 -16.05
N LEU A 362 15.73 2.57 -16.04
CA LEU A 362 14.59 1.71 -16.37
C LEU A 362 14.38 1.64 -17.88
N GLU A 363 13.84 0.51 -18.34
CA GLU A 363 13.36 0.32 -19.72
C GLU A 363 11.89 0.71 -19.82
N PHE A 364 11.47 1.25 -20.98
CA PHE A 364 10.12 1.78 -21.19
C PHE A 364 9.34 1.08 -22.31
N ASP A 365 9.92 0.08 -22.97
CA ASP A 365 9.33 -0.61 -24.13
C ASP A 365 7.95 -1.17 -23.79
N ALA A 366 7.82 -1.97 -22.72
CA ALA A 366 6.56 -2.54 -22.29
C ALA A 366 5.51 -1.47 -21.90
N TRP A 367 5.95 -0.33 -21.35
CA TRP A 367 5.04 0.77 -21.03
C TRP A 367 4.47 1.42 -22.27
N ILE A 368 5.31 1.68 -23.29
CA ILE A 368 4.86 2.25 -24.57
C ILE A 368 3.93 1.26 -25.30
N GLU A 369 4.28 -0.03 -25.33
CA GLU A 369 3.43 -1.07 -25.93
C GLU A 369 2.03 -1.15 -25.26
N SER A 370 1.95 -0.88 -23.96
CA SER A 370 0.69 -0.90 -23.21
C SER A 370 -0.28 0.25 -23.57
N PHE A 371 0.12 1.19 -24.39
CA PHE A 371 -0.75 2.30 -24.80
C PHE A 371 -1.99 1.85 -25.55
N ASP A 372 -1.89 0.78 -26.34
CA ASP A 372 -3.01 0.09 -27.01
C ASP A 372 -4.08 1.05 -27.58
N GLY A 373 -3.63 2.09 -28.26
CA GLY A 373 -4.50 3.13 -28.82
C GLY A 373 -5.25 3.99 -27.78
N LYS A 374 -5.07 3.80 -26.49
CA LYS A 374 -5.68 4.64 -25.43
C LYS A 374 -5.00 5.99 -25.30
N VAL A 375 -3.67 6.03 -25.41
CA VAL A 375 -2.89 7.27 -25.32
C VAL A 375 -2.98 8.03 -26.64
N LYS A 376 -3.44 9.28 -26.56
CA LYS A 376 -3.55 10.20 -27.71
C LYS A 376 -2.32 11.08 -27.86
N PHE A 377 -1.82 11.60 -26.75
CA PHE A 377 -0.59 12.39 -26.65
C PHE A 377 0.22 11.93 -25.44
N LEU A 378 1.55 11.90 -25.61
CA LEU A 378 2.50 11.66 -24.53
C LEU A 378 3.27 12.96 -24.26
N LEU A 379 3.06 13.53 -23.07
CA LEU A 379 3.76 14.73 -22.61
C LEU A 379 4.86 14.31 -21.65
N LEU A 380 6.10 14.69 -21.92
CA LEU A 380 7.28 14.19 -21.21
C LEU A 380 7.98 15.31 -20.44
N ILE A 381 8.30 15.03 -19.18
CA ILE A 381 9.01 15.94 -18.27
C ILE A 381 10.27 15.28 -17.68
N GLY A 382 11.15 16.06 -17.09
CA GLY A 382 12.29 15.61 -16.32
C GLY A 382 13.41 14.95 -17.14
N GLN A 383 14.33 14.30 -16.46
CA GLN A 383 15.57 13.75 -17.04
C GLN A 383 15.34 12.68 -18.11
N THR A 384 14.27 11.90 -17.99
CA THR A 384 13.98 10.77 -18.90
C THR A 384 13.24 11.17 -20.17
N LYS A 385 12.90 12.46 -20.37
CA LYS A 385 12.06 12.91 -21.48
C LYS A 385 12.58 12.45 -22.85
N ASP A 386 13.87 12.64 -23.13
CA ASP A 386 14.47 12.27 -24.42
C ASP A 386 14.56 10.76 -24.60
N LYS A 387 14.95 10.02 -23.56
CA LYS A 387 15.02 8.55 -23.55
C LYS A 387 13.66 7.92 -23.86
N ILE A 388 12.61 8.40 -23.19
CA ILE A 388 11.24 7.92 -23.42
C ILE A 388 10.75 8.33 -24.82
N ALA A 389 11.03 9.53 -25.29
CA ALA A 389 10.64 9.97 -26.63
C ALA A 389 11.28 9.10 -27.72
N VAL A 390 12.56 8.74 -27.58
CA VAL A 390 13.24 7.82 -28.51
C VAL A 390 12.59 6.44 -28.47
N CYS A 391 12.33 5.90 -27.28
CA CYS A 391 11.65 4.62 -27.10
C CYS A 391 10.24 4.63 -27.74
N ALA A 392 9.45 5.68 -27.52
CA ALA A 392 8.11 5.79 -28.07
C ALA A 392 8.09 5.82 -29.60
N ARG A 393 9.01 6.57 -30.23
CA ARG A 393 9.15 6.60 -31.70
C ARG A 393 9.57 5.24 -32.26
N LYS A 394 10.46 4.51 -31.59
CA LYS A 394 10.86 3.15 -31.97
C LYS A 394 9.65 2.20 -32.05
N HIS A 395 8.65 2.40 -31.18
CA HIS A 395 7.37 1.66 -31.18
C HIS A 395 6.28 2.33 -32.04
N GLY A 396 6.62 3.30 -32.89
CA GLY A 396 5.68 3.92 -33.82
C GLY A 396 4.74 4.96 -33.18
N PHE A 397 5.02 5.43 -31.97
CA PHE A 397 4.23 6.47 -31.34
C PHE A 397 4.84 7.85 -31.56
N GLU A 398 4.15 8.71 -32.34
CA GLU A 398 4.68 10.00 -32.81
C GLU A 398 4.10 11.23 -32.08
N ASN A 399 2.96 11.10 -31.41
CA ASN A 399 2.28 12.23 -30.74
C ASN A 399 2.95 12.56 -29.39
N ILE A 400 4.19 13.08 -29.46
CA ILE A 400 5.05 13.33 -28.29
C ILE A 400 5.29 14.84 -28.16
N VAL A 401 5.18 15.36 -26.94
CA VAL A 401 5.52 16.73 -26.57
C VAL A 401 6.49 16.69 -25.39
N CYS A 402 7.70 17.23 -25.58
CA CYS A 402 8.65 17.42 -24.50
C CYS A 402 8.39 18.78 -23.84
N CYS A 403 8.24 18.75 -22.50
CA CYS A 403 7.96 19.93 -21.68
C CYS A 403 9.11 20.16 -20.69
N ASP A 404 9.34 21.40 -20.30
CA ASP A 404 10.36 21.72 -19.31
C ASP A 404 9.83 21.61 -17.89
N THR A 405 8.52 21.80 -17.67
CA THR A 405 7.90 21.71 -16.35
C THR A 405 6.58 20.95 -16.37
N LEU A 406 6.17 20.47 -15.19
CA LEU A 406 4.86 19.85 -15.00
C LEU A 406 3.71 20.85 -15.28
N ASN A 407 3.87 22.12 -14.91
CA ASN A 407 2.89 23.15 -15.18
C ASN A 407 2.69 23.36 -16.68
N GLU A 408 3.78 23.40 -17.44
CA GLU A 408 3.73 23.50 -18.91
C GLU A 408 2.97 22.30 -19.50
N ALA A 409 3.30 21.07 -19.06
CA ALA A 409 2.61 19.86 -19.51
C ALA A 409 1.10 19.90 -19.23
N VAL A 410 0.67 20.37 -18.05
CA VAL A 410 -0.75 20.54 -17.70
C VAL A 410 -1.43 21.56 -18.61
N ASN A 411 -0.79 22.70 -18.86
CA ASN A 411 -1.33 23.75 -19.74
C ASN A 411 -1.42 23.31 -21.21
N ILE A 412 -0.48 22.49 -21.69
CA ILE A 412 -0.56 21.91 -23.03
C ILE A 412 -1.69 20.88 -23.10
N CYS A 413 -1.84 20.02 -22.07
CA CYS A 413 -2.98 19.10 -21.99
C CYS A 413 -4.31 19.86 -22.06
N TYR A 414 -4.46 20.94 -21.30
CA TYR A 414 -5.67 21.77 -21.32
C TYR A 414 -6.04 22.28 -22.73
N ARG A 415 -5.05 22.67 -23.52
CA ARG A 415 -5.26 23.16 -24.91
C ARG A 415 -5.56 22.05 -25.91
N LEU A 416 -5.02 20.83 -25.71
CA LEU A 416 -5.12 19.71 -26.65
C LEU A 416 -6.26 18.76 -26.36
N ALA A 417 -6.70 18.65 -25.11
CA ALA A 417 -7.75 17.73 -24.70
C ALA A 417 -9.12 18.20 -25.22
N LYS A 418 -9.99 17.25 -25.51
CA LYS A 418 -11.36 17.46 -25.97
C LYS A 418 -12.35 16.86 -25.00
N PRO A 419 -13.60 17.37 -24.94
CA PRO A 419 -14.67 16.75 -24.15
C PRO A 419 -14.77 15.24 -24.45
N GLY A 420 -14.89 14.45 -23.39
CA GLY A 420 -14.88 12.99 -23.45
C GLY A 420 -13.52 12.33 -23.33
N GLU A 421 -12.42 13.09 -23.29
CA GLU A 421 -11.05 12.61 -23.09
C GLU A 421 -10.62 12.73 -21.62
N ALA A 422 -9.43 12.20 -21.29
CA ALA A 422 -8.83 12.32 -19.97
C ALA A 422 -7.40 12.87 -20.05
N VAL A 423 -6.95 13.49 -18.98
CA VAL A 423 -5.54 13.82 -18.71
C VAL A 423 -5.10 12.99 -17.52
N LEU A 424 -4.02 12.23 -17.68
CA LEU A 424 -3.47 11.35 -16.65
C LEU A 424 -2.02 11.71 -16.36
N LEU A 425 -1.71 12.10 -15.13
CA LEU A 425 -0.34 12.10 -14.63
C LEU A 425 -0.02 10.67 -14.17
N SER A 426 0.73 9.88 -14.95
CA SER A 426 1.24 8.55 -14.56
C SER A 426 2.68 8.41 -15.06
N PRO A 427 3.64 8.90 -14.26
CA PRO A 427 4.97 9.28 -14.74
C PRO A 427 5.87 8.13 -15.19
N ALA A 428 5.65 6.91 -14.78
CA ALA A 428 6.53 5.75 -14.96
C ALA A 428 7.95 5.93 -14.36
N CYS A 429 8.22 7.07 -13.74
CA CYS A 429 9.53 7.49 -13.22
C CYS A 429 9.45 8.02 -11.80
N ALA A 430 10.55 7.90 -11.06
CA ALA A 430 10.69 8.57 -9.77
C ALA A 430 10.61 10.10 -9.93
N SER A 431 10.25 10.77 -8.84
CA SER A 431 10.03 12.23 -8.81
C SER A 431 11.28 13.03 -8.43
N TRP A 432 12.36 12.35 -8.04
CA TRP A 432 13.57 13.01 -7.54
C TRP A 432 14.21 13.95 -8.59
N GLY A 433 14.95 14.92 -8.12
CA GLY A 433 15.57 15.95 -8.95
C GLY A 433 14.67 17.18 -9.10
N ASP A 434 13.48 17.02 -9.65
CA ASP A 434 12.54 18.13 -9.84
C ASP A 434 11.59 18.32 -8.66
N PHE A 435 11.32 17.25 -7.88
CA PHE A 435 10.41 17.25 -6.73
C PHE A 435 11.05 16.52 -5.54
N LYS A 436 10.65 16.90 -4.34
CA LYS A 436 11.06 16.24 -3.09
C LYS A 436 10.67 14.75 -3.07
N ASP A 437 9.45 14.46 -3.50
CA ASP A 437 8.87 13.12 -3.57
C ASP A 437 7.65 13.09 -4.52
N TYR A 438 7.06 11.91 -4.70
CA TYR A 438 5.86 11.75 -5.54
C TYR A 438 4.65 12.50 -4.97
N THR A 439 4.59 12.73 -3.68
CA THR A 439 3.49 13.47 -3.02
C THR A 439 3.52 14.93 -3.47
N GLN A 440 4.69 15.58 -3.40
CA GLN A 440 4.84 16.94 -3.88
C GLN A 440 4.50 17.07 -5.38
N ARG A 441 4.99 16.14 -6.22
CA ARG A 441 4.66 16.13 -7.65
C ARG A 441 3.15 16.03 -7.88
N GLY A 442 2.48 15.16 -7.13
CA GLY A 442 1.03 14.97 -7.23
C GLY A 442 0.22 16.15 -6.70
N GLU A 443 0.63 16.78 -5.61
CA GLU A 443 -0.04 17.98 -5.09
C GLU A 443 0.12 19.18 -6.05
N LEU A 444 1.31 19.37 -6.64
CA LEU A 444 1.52 20.38 -7.66
C LEU A 444 0.69 20.15 -8.91
N PHE A 445 0.59 18.89 -9.38
CA PHE A 445 -0.31 18.56 -10.49
C PHE A 445 -1.75 18.94 -10.16
N ARG A 446 -2.23 18.56 -8.97
CA ARG A 446 -3.56 18.91 -8.50
C ARG A 446 -3.78 20.43 -8.47
N GLN A 447 -2.82 21.16 -7.92
CA GLN A 447 -2.88 22.63 -7.86
C GLN A 447 -2.98 23.22 -9.27
N TYR A 448 -2.10 22.84 -10.21
CA TYR A 448 -2.11 23.38 -11.58
C TYR A 448 -3.41 23.05 -12.32
N VAL A 449 -3.97 21.86 -12.12
CA VAL A 449 -5.27 21.49 -12.70
C VAL A 449 -6.40 22.34 -12.12
N MET A 450 -6.40 22.64 -10.82
CA MET A 450 -7.42 23.46 -10.18
C MET A 450 -7.33 24.93 -10.58
N GLU A 451 -6.14 25.41 -10.95
CA GLU A 451 -5.87 26.77 -11.41
C GLU A 451 -6.21 26.98 -12.91
N LEU A 452 -6.53 25.92 -13.67
CA LEU A 452 -6.95 26.06 -15.07
C LEU A 452 -8.24 26.88 -15.18
N PRO A 453 -8.34 27.78 -16.17
CA PRO A 453 -9.52 28.61 -16.35
C PRO A 453 -10.76 27.79 -16.71
N GLU A 454 -11.94 28.26 -16.26
CA GLU A 454 -13.25 27.70 -16.59
C GLU A 454 -13.67 27.98 -18.02
#